data_1618d8ddf18ef16c43c15855351b9287
#
_entry.id   1618d8ddf18ef16c43c15855351b9287
#
_cell.length_a   1.000
_cell.length_b   1.000
_cell.length_c   1.000
_cell.angle_alpha   90.00
_cell.angle_beta   90.00
_cell.angle_gamma   90.00
#
_symmetry.space_group_name_H-M   'P 1'
#
loop_
_entity.id
_entity.type
_entity.pdbx_description
1 polymer ?
#
loop_
_entity_poly.entity_id
_entity_poly.type
_entity_poly.pdbx_seq_one_letter_code
_entity_poly.pdbx_strand_id
1 'polypeptide(L)'
;AASDVYKRQAPTGNGRRETFRNVPIPRMRATYMEPGNMKEEDIIASVKQGIFVDQFTNGQVQIGAGDFTFFVKSGYLIENGKLTQPIKDINIIGNGPKALVDITMVADNDKIDNGTWTCGKDGQSCPVTCGMPSALVSKLTVGGEN
;
A
#
# COMPACT_ATOMS: atom_id res chain seq x y z
N ALA A 1 3.47 -21.17 9.31
CA ALA A 1 3.71 -22.46 9.95
C ALA A 1 3.95 -23.60 8.96
N ALA A 2 2.92 -24.16 8.29
CA ALA A 2 3.16 -25.27 7.35
C ALA A 2 4.04 -24.88 6.15
N SER A 3 3.94 -23.64 5.67
CA SER A 3 4.80 -23.13 4.59
C SER A 3 6.28 -23.03 4.98
N ASP A 4 6.57 -22.81 6.26
CA ASP A 4 7.94 -22.67 6.74
C ASP A 4 8.66 -24.01 6.76
N VAL A 5 7.94 -25.10 7.05
CA VAL A 5 8.47 -26.47 6.99
C VAL A 5 8.86 -26.85 5.56
N TYR A 6 8.01 -26.54 4.58
CA TYR A 6 8.30 -26.83 3.17
C TYR A 6 9.41 -25.95 2.60
N LYS A 7 9.50 -24.71 3.02
CA LYS A 7 10.50 -23.75 2.52
C LYS A 7 11.82 -23.80 3.29
N ARG A 8 11.93 -24.61 4.35
CA ARG A 8 13.10 -24.68 5.25
C ARG A 8 13.53 -23.30 5.80
N GLN A 9 12.56 -22.44 6.04
CA GLN A 9 12.79 -21.10 6.61
C GLN A 9 12.75 -21.18 8.14
N ALA A 10 13.55 -20.35 8.79
CA ALA A 10 13.47 -20.19 10.24
C ALA A 10 12.10 -19.62 10.66
N PRO A 11 11.54 -20.03 11.79
CA PRO A 11 10.30 -19.45 12.31
C PRO A 11 10.42 -17.93 12.50
N THR A 12 9.43 -17.15 12.02
CA THR A 12 9.45 -15.69 12.07
C THR A 12 8.68 -15.09 13.26
N GLY A 13 8.08 -15.93 14.11
CA GLY A 13 7.33 -15.48 15.28
C GLY A 13 6.04 -14.71 14.97
N ASN A 14 5.44 -14.93 13.81
CA ASN A 14 4.24 -14.20 13.36
C ASN A 14 2.92 -14.78 13.87
N GLY A 15 2.96 -15.77 14.77
CA GLY A 15 1.77 -16.32 15.43
C GLY A 15 1.20 -15.30 16.42
N ARG A 16 -0.03 -14.85 16.17
CA ARG A 16 -0.79 -13.93 17.03
C ARG A 16 -2.23 -14.40 17.15
N ARG A 17 -2.90 -13.98 18.19
CA ARG A 17 -4.32 -14.24 18.46
C ARG A 17 -5.00 -12.96 18.94
N GLU A 18 -6.29 -12.87 18.70
CA GLU A 18 -7.08 -11.72 19.15
C GLU A 18 -7.19 -11.69 20.68
N THR A 19 -7.56 -12.84 21.27
CA THR A 19 -7.73 -12.98 22.72
C THR A 19 -7.10 -14.29 23.20
N PHE A 20 -7.03 -14.48 24.52
CA PHE A 20 -6.57 -15.72 25.13
C PHE A 20 -7.43 -16.96 24.77
N ARG A 21 -8.67 -16.74 24.29
CA ARG A 21 -9.61 -17.80 23.89
C ARG A 21 -9.37 -18.29 22.45
N ASN A 22 -8.56 -17.60 21.69
CA ASN A 22 -8.31 -17.91 20.28
C ASN A 22 -7.00 -18.67 20.11
N VAL A 23 -6.95 -19.54 19.11
CA VAL A 23 -5.72 -20.22 18.71
C VAL A 23 -4.80 -19.24 17.98
N PRO A 24 -3.50 -19.16 18.32
CA PRO A 24 -2.56 -18.36 17.55
C PRO A 24 -2.41 -18.88 16.13
N ILE A 25 -2.54 -17.98 15.17
CA ILE A 25 -2.36 -18.26 13.75
C ILE A 25 -1.43 -17.22 13.11
N PRO A 26 -0.80 -17.51 11.97
CA PRO A 26 0.05 -16.53 11.30
C PRO A 26 -0.75 -15.26 10.92
N ARG A 27 -0.25 -14.11 11.37
CA ARG A 27 -0.91 -12.80 11.22
C ARG A 27 0.08 -11.76 10.73
N MET A 28 -0.46 -10.73 10.07
CA MET A 28 0.31 -9.51 9.78
C MET A 28 0.74 -8.82 11.08
N ARG A 29 1.83 -8.07 10.99
CA ARG A 29 2.36 -7.19 12.05
C ARG A 29 2.52 -5.79 11.46
N ALA A 30 3.70 -5.20 11.56
CA ALA A 30 4.07 -4.02 10.80
C ALA A 30 4.53 -4.46 9.40
N THR A 31 3.86 -3.98 8.37
CA THR A 31 4.24 -4.21 6.97
C THR A 31 4.55 -2.87 6.35
N TYR A 32 5.80 -2.64 5.95
CA TYR A 32 6.21 -1.36 5.41
C TYR A 32 7.19 -1.54 4.26
N MET A 33 7.23 -0.54 3.40
CA MET A 33 8.25 -0.41 2.36
C MET A 33 9.42 0.40 2.94
N GLU A 34 10.63 -0.09 2.77
CA GLU A 34 11.83 0.66 3.15
C GLU A 34 11.98 1.92 2.29
N PRO A 35 12.48 3.03 2.88
CA PRO A 35 12.69 4.26 2.13
C PRO A 35 13.76 4.08 1.06
N GLY A 36 13.58 4.83 -0.03
CA GLY A 36 14.61 5.01 -1.05
C GLY A 36 15.58 6.10 -0.68
N ASN A 37 16.23 6.67 -1.69
CA ASN A 37 17.22 7.73 -1.53
C ASN A 37 16.88 9.02 -2.30
N MET A 38 15.68 9.10 -2.84
CA MET A 38 15.23 10.26 -3.64
C MET A 38 14.37 11.18 -2.78
N LYS A 39 14.35 12.46 -3.10
CA LYS A 39 13.36 13.38 -2.54
C LYS A 39 12.04 13.27 -3.29
N GLU A 40 10.92 13.42 -2.56
CA GLU A 40 9.58 13.39 -3.17
C GLU A 40 9.44 14.46 -4.26
N GLU A 41 9.99 15.65 -4.02
CA GLU A 41 9.97 16.76 -4.98
C GLU A 41 10.69 16.40 -6.29
N ASP A 42 11.80 15.66 -6.22
CA ASP A 42 12.55 15.22 -7.39
C ASP A 42 11.76 14.17 -8.19
N ILE A 43 11.06 13.28 -7.48
CA ILE A 43 10.17 12.31 -8.12
C ILE A 43 9.03 13.03 -8.85
N ILE A 44 8.36 13.99 -8.20
CA ILE A 44 7.30 14.79 -8.82
C ILE A 44 7.85 15.54 -10.04
N ALA A 45 9.02 16.17 -9.92
CA ALA A 45 9.67 16.90 -11.01
C ALA A 45 9.99 16.03 -12.24
N SER A 46 10.20 14.73 -12.05
CA SER A 46 10.46 13.78 -13.13
C SER A 46 9.20 13.39 -13.93
N VAL A 47 8.00 13.62 -13.38
CA VAL A 47 6.73 13.19 -13.99
C VAL A 47 6.22 14.24 -14.96
N LYS A 48 6.09 13.89 -16.23
CA LYS A 48 5.56 14.78 -17.25
C LYS A 48 4.04 14.98 -17.13
N GLN A 49 3.31 13.89 -16.89
CA GLN A 49 1.87 13.89 -16.67
C GLN A 49 1.51 12.71 -15.76
N GLY A 50 0.75 12.96 -14.70
CA GLY A 50 0.39 11.94 -13.73
C GLY A 50 -0.55 12.47 -12.65
N ILE A 51 -0.68 11.67 -11.60
CA ILE A 51 -1.50 11.97 -10.43
C ILE A 51 -0.66 11.78 -9.19
N PHE A 52 -0.66 12.77 -8.31
CA PHE A 52 -0.17 12.66 -6.94
C PHE A 52 -1.36 12.35 -6.03
N VAL A 53 -1.30 11.24 -5.32
CA VAL A 53 -2.32 10.85 -4.35
C VAL A 53 -1.84 11.20 -2.95
N ASP A 54 -2.56 12.07 -2.28
CA ASP A 54 -2.27 12.48 -0.90
C ASP A 54 -2.96 11.56 0.11
N GLN A 55 -4.25 11.26 -0.10
CA GLN A 55 -5.02 10.43 0.82
C GLN A 55 -6.01 9.51 0.10
N PHE A 56 -6.19 8.32 0.67
CA PHE A 56 -7.26 7.39 0.32
C PHE A 56 -8.37 7.41 1.38
N THR A 57 -9.62 7.14 0.98
CA THR A 57 -10.73 6.94 1.93
C THR A 57 -10.86 5.48 2.33
N ASN A 58 -10.92 4.60 1.36
CA ASN A 58 -11.08 3.16 1.52
C ASN A 58 -10.58 2.44 0.27
N GLY A 59 -10.65 1.12 0.29
CA GLY A 59 -10.32 0.30 -0.87
C GLY A 59 -10.65 -1.15 -0.63
N GLN A 60 -10.59 -1.92 -1.70
CA GLN A 60 -10.81 -3.36 -1.69
C GLN A 60 -9.67 -4.05 -2.42
N VAL A 61 -9.27 -5.20 -1.90
CA VAL A 61 -8.29 -6.09 -2.50
C VAL A 61 -8.88 -7.48 -2.62
N GLN A 62 -8.87 -8.07 -3.80
CA GLN A 62 -9.21 -9.48 -4.00
C GLN A 62 -8.04 -10.36 -3.58
N ILE A 63 -8.17 -10.97 -2.42
CA ILE A 63 -7.17 -11.88 -1.89
C ILE A 63 -7.04 -13.10 -2.82
N GLY A 64 -5.83 -13.37 -3.29
CA GLY A 64 -5.55 -14.45 -4.24
C GLY A 64 -5.31 -13.95 -5.66
N ALA A 65 -6.24 -13.20 -6.26
CA ALA A 65 -6.04 -12.57 -7.56
C ALA A 65 -5.10 -11.36 -7.48
N GLY A 66 -5.16 -10.63 -6.35
CA GLY A 66 -4.35 -9.44 -6.12
C GLY A 66 -4.91 -8.18 -6.75
N ASP A 67 -6.08 -8.24 -7.35
CA ASP A 67 -6.72 -7.04 -7.92
C ASP A 67 -7.17 -6.11 -6.81
N PHE A 68 -7.00 -4.82 -7.02
CA PHE A 68 -7.38 -3.80 -6.06
C PHE A 68 -8.10 -2.62 -6.70
N THR A 69 -8.94 -1.97 -5.89
CA THR A 69 -9.53 -0.66 -6.18
C THR A 69 -9.41 0.19 -4.93
N PHE A 70 -8.81 1.37 -5.05
CA PHE A 70 -8.70 2.35 -3.96
C PHE A 70 -9.36 3.66 -4.35
N PHE A 71 -10.12 4.23 -3.42
CA PHE A 71 -10.79 5.51 -3.60
C PHE A 71 -9.90 6.65 -3.09
N VAL A 72 -9.55 7.56 -3.99
CA VAL A 72 -8.74 8.73 -3.68
C VAL A 72 -9.62 9.81 -3.05
N LYS A 73 -9.27 10.19 -1.83
CA LYS A 73 -9.92 11.29 -1.11
C LYS A 73 -9.42 12.64 -1.55
N SER A 74 -8.11 12.75 -1.70
CA SER A 74 -7.44 13.99 -2.11
C SER A 74 -6.15 13.69 -2.85
N GLY A 75 -5.81 14.56 -3.78
CA GLY A 75 -4.60 14.50 -4.56
C GLY A 75 -4.49 15.68 -5.50
N TYR A 76 -3.53 15.63 -6.40
CA TYR A 76 -3.27 16.67 -7.39
C TYR A 76 -2.91 16.06 -8.74
N LEU A 77 -3.23 16.77 -9.81
CA LEU A 77 -2.64 16.48 -11.12
C LEU A 77 -1.17 16.89 -11.10
N ILE A 78 -0.34 16.09 -11.77
CA ILE A 78 1.05 16.45 -12.07
C ILE A 78 1.12 16.81 -13.54
N GLU A 79 1.58 18.02 -13.85
CA GLU A 79 1.80 18.49 -15.21
C GLU A 79 3.19 19.12 -15.30
N ASN A 80 4.03 18.57 -16.16
CA ASN A 80 5.40 19.03 -16.37
C ASN A 80 6.22 19.19 -15.07
N GLY A 81 6.13 18.19 -14.19
CA GLY A 81 6.87 18.15 -12.94
C GLY A 81 6.32 19.04 -11.82
N LYS A 82 5.09 19.50 -11.93
CA LYS A 82 4.46 20.38 -10.92
C LYS A 82 3.08 19.87 -10.55
N LEU A 83 2.75 19.98 -9.26
CA LEU A 83 1.38 19.79 -8.78
C LEU A 83 0.53 20.98 -9.26
N THR A 84 -0.60 20.69 -9.91
CA THR A 84 -1.47 21.71 -10.52
C THR A 84 -2.85 21.69 -9.90
N GLN A 85 -3.81 21.00 -10.49
CA GLN A 85 -5.19 21.02 -10.05
C GLN A 85 -5.43 19.99 -8.94
N PRO A 86 -6.15 20.34 -7.86
CA PRO A 86 -6.59 19.37 -6.87
C PRO A 86 -7.60 18.41 -7.51
N ILE A 87 -7.49 17.14 -7.12
CA ILE A 87 -8.39 16.05 -7.54
C ILE A 87 -8.96 15.32 -6.34
N LYS A 88 -10.17 14.81 -6.47
CA LYS A 88 -10.86 13.99 -5.50
C LYS A 88 -11.84 13.05 -6.21
N ASP A 89 -12.39 12.10 -5.44
CA ASP A 89 -13.49 11.22 -5.89
C ASP A 89 -13.15 10.42 -7.16
N ILE A 90 -11.90 10.01 -7.29
CA ILE A 90 -11.42 9.13 -8.36
C ILE A 90 -10.99 7.78 -7.78
N ASN A 91 -10.94 6.77 -8.63
CA ASN A 91 -10.52 5.44 -8.27
C ASN A 91 -9.18 5.10 -8.91
N ILE A 92 -8.31 4.44 -8.16
CA ILE A 92 -7.12 3.78 -8.69
C ILE A 92 -7.36 2.29 -8.70
N ILE A 93 -7.21 1.67 -9.86
CA ILE A 93 -7.47 0.26 -10.10
C ILE A 93 -6.18 -0.40 -10.60
N GLY A 94 -5.87 -1.55 -10.05
CA GLY A 94 -4.68 -2.27 -10.47
C GLY A 94 -4.63 -3.70 -9.93
N ASN A 95 -3.49 -4.32 -10.16
CA ASN A 95 -3.15 -5.63 -9.62
C ASN A 95 -1.87 -5.50 -8.80
N GLY A 96 -1.87 -5.95 -7.54
CA GLY A 96 -0.79 -5.74 -6.59
C GLY A 96 0.58 -6.21 -7.08
N PRO A 97 0.75 -7.48 -7.48
CA PRO A 97 2.00 -7.96 -8.07
C PRO A 97 2.51 -7.12 -9.24
N LYS A 98 1.62 -6.71 -10.13
CA LYS A 98 1.97 -5.87 -11.28
C LYS A 98 2.36 -4.46 -10.86
N ALA A 99 1.60 -3.85 -9.96
CA ALA A 99 1.90 -2.51 -9.44
C ALA A 99 3.28 -2.46 -8.75
N LEU A 100 3.64 -3.52 -8.00
CA LEU A 100 4.96 -3.61 -7.37
C LEU A 100 6.11 -3.66 -8.39
N VAL A 101 5.92 -4.35 -9.51
CA VAL A 101 6.92 -4.40 -10.60
C VAL A 101 7.01 -3.03 -11.31
N ASP A 102 5.92 -2.29 -11.38
CA ASP A 102 5.83 -0.99 -12.03
C ASP A 102 6.31 0.19 -11.15
N ILE A 103 6.77 -0.08 -9.90
CA ILE A 103 7.43 0.93 -9.05
C ILE A 103 8.80 1.24 -9.64
N THR A 104 9.02 2.49 -10.01
CA THR A 104 10.27 2.94 -10.65
C THR A 104 11.13 3.82 -9.76
N MET A 105 10.53 4.52 -8.81
CA MET A 105 11.21 5.42 -7.87
C MET A 105 10.58 5.32 -6.49
N VAL A 106 11.40 5.46 -5.45
CA VAL A 106 10.97 5.44 -4.05
C VAL A 106 11.65 6.59 -3.31
N ALA A 107 10.86 7.36 -2.59
CA ALA A 107 11.34 8.51 -1.82
C ALA A 107 11.97 8.12 -0.48
N ASP A 108 12.63 9.07 0.17
CA ASP A 108 13.24 8.92 1.51
C ASP A 108 12.30 9.33 2.66
N ASN A 109 11.05 9.66 2.35
CA ASN A 109 10.05 10.19 3.29
C ASN A 109 9.17 9.10 3.89
N ASP A 110 9.73 7.99 4.33
CA ASP A 110 8.98 6.90 4.91
C ASP A 110 8.15 7.36 6.14
N LYS A 111 6.93 6.84 6.20
CA LYS A 111 6.02 7.10 7.31
C LYS A 111 5.26 5.83 7.67
N ILE A 112 5.32 5.49 8.93
CA ILE A 112 4.54 4.37 9.48
C ILE A 112 3.23 4.93 10.05
N ASP A 113 2.11 4.38 9.61
CA ASP A 113 0.80 4.72 10.13
C ASP A 113 0.64 4.20 11.57
N ASN A 114 0.05 5.00 12.44
CA ASN A 114 -0.07 4.73 13.88
C ASN A 114 -1.15 3.69 14.24
N GLY A 115 -1.36 2.68 13.39
CA GLY A 115 -2.07 1.47 13.79
C GLY A 115 -3.59 1.55 13.79
N THR A 116 -4.16 2.15 12.77
CA THR A 116 -5.62 2.16 12.57
C THR A 116 -6.11 0.95 11.76
N TRP A 117 -5.20 0.05 11.35
CA TRP A 117 -5.51 -1.08 10.49
C TRP A 117 -5.77 -2.36 11.26
N THR A 118 -6.57 -3.22 10.70
CA THR A 118 -6.93 -4.51 11.30
C THR A 118 -6.70 -5.65 10.31
N CYS A 119 -5.99 -6.68 10.77
CA CYS A 119 -5.88 -7.94 10.07
C CYS A 119 -7.00 -8.87 10.52
N GLY A 120 -8.02 -9.07 9.67
CA GLY A 120 -9.08 -10.06 9.87
C GLY A 120 -8.70 -11.41 9.28
N LYS A 121 -8.71 -12.48 10.09
CA LYS A 121 -8.43 -13.85 9.63
C LYS A 121 -9.05 -14.86 10.57
N ASP A 122 -9.76 -15.85 10.01
CA ASP A 122 -10.40 -16.94 10.76
C ASP A 122 -11.28 -16.42 11.92
N GLY A 123 -12.09 -15.39 11.65
CA GLY A 123 -12.97 -14.78 12.64
C GLY A 123 -12.23 -13.98 13.74
N GLN A 124 -10.94 -13.78 13.63
CA GLN A 124 -10.13 -13.04 14.60
C GLN A 124 -9.67 -11.70 14.02
N SER A 125 -9.69 -10.64 14.83
CA SER A 125 -9.21 -9.31 14.50
C SER A 125 -7.95 -8.98 15.29
N CYS A 126 -6.85 -8.64 14.61
CA CYS A 126 -5.62 -8.20 15.27
C CYS A 126 -5.19 -6.84 14.74
N PRO A 127 -4.83 -5.89 15.62
CA PRO A 127 -4.33 -4.61 15.16
C PRO A 127 -2.99 -4.79 14.45
N VAL A 128 -2.83 -4.07 13.33
CA VAL A 128 -1.62 -4.07 12.52
C VAL A 128 -1.27 -2.64 12.13
N THR A 129 -0.06 -2.43 11.64
CA THR A 129 0.34 -1.16 11.05
C THR A 129 0.96 -1.40 9.68
N CYS A 130 0.95 -0.37 8.87
CA CYS A 130 1.62 -0.35 7.59
C CYS A 130 2.31 0.99 7.40
N GLY A 131 3.19 1.07 6.45
CA GLY A 131 3.87 2.31 6.11
C GLY A 131 4.53 2.21 4.75
N MET A 132 4.71 3.35 4.14
CA MET A 132 5.44 3.45 2.89
C MET A 132 5.92 4.89 2.67
N PRO A 133 7.06 5.07 2.03
CA PRO A 133 7.43 6.35 1.45
C PRO A 133 6.60 6.65 0.21
N SER A 134 6.71 7.86 -0.31
CA SER A 134 6.16 8.17 -1.63
C SER A 134 6.85 7.33 -2.70
N ALA A 135 6.06 6.74 -3.57
CA ALA A 135 6.55 5.86 -4.62
C ALA A 135 5.92 6.20 -5.96
N LEU A 136 6.72 6.20 -7.03
CA LEU A 136 6.23 6.38 -8.38
C LEU A 136 5.93 5.03 -9.00
N VAL A 137 4.66 4.79 -9.30
CA VAL A 137 4.20 3.66 -10.10
C VAL A 137 4.01 4.15 -11.53
N SER A 138 4.72 3.57 -12.47
CA SER A 138 4.74 4.05 -13.87
C SER A 138 3.42 3.93 -14.59
N LYS A 139 2.56 2.98 -14.17
CA LYS A 139 1.27 2.74 -14.83
C LYS A 139 0.24 2.14 -13.88
N LEU A 140 -0.88 2.85 -13.72
CA LEU A 140 -2.08 2.36 -13.06
C LEU A 140 -3.31 2.84 -13.83
N THR A 141 -4.42 2.13 -13.69
CA THR A 141 -5.69 2.58 -14.25
C THR A 141 -6.36 3.55 -13.29
N VAL A 142 -6.78 4.68 -13.84
CA VAL A 142 -7.55 5.68 -13.10
C VAL A 142 -8.96 5.70 -13.66
N GLY A 143 -9.94 5.56 -12.79
CA GLY A 143 -11.36 5.69 -13.10
C GLY A 143 -11.97 6.82 -12.29
N GLY A 144 -13.05 7.43 -12.80
CA GLY A 144 -13.80 8.47 -12.14
C GLY A 144 -15.07 8.75 -12.93
N GLU A 145 -16.02 9.42 -12.31
CA GLU A 145 -17.15 10.02 -13.05
C GLU A 145 -16.65 11.30 -13.72
N ASN A 146 -17.07 11.50 -14.99
CA ASN A 146 -16.83 12.73 -15.75
C ASN A 146 -17.76 13.85 -15.25
#